data_5a668c5592b8a0f4ebcb1f60783712f5
#
_entry.id   5a668c5592b8a0f4ebcb1f60783712f5
#
_cell.length_a   1.000
_cell.length_b   1.000
_cell.length_c   1.000
_cell.angle_alpha   90.00
_cell.angle_beta   90.00
_cell.angle_gamma   90.00
#
_symmetry.space_group_name_H-M   'P 1'
#
loop_
_entity.id
_entity.type
_entity.pdbx_description
1 polymer ?
#
loop_
_entity_poly.entity_id
_entity_poly.type
_entity_poly.pdbx_seq_one_letter_code
_entity_poly.pdbx_strand_id
1 'polypeptide(L)'
;MALAVLSGDPMSSKPLVDKYREAAFKAGHPPENVKVAVTGHMFISKTNEQAIQEFYPYHSNYWSHVHSYHGIDEPLTKEDFERASGKETALFVGSSQQIIEKIMHQYELFGHQRFLAQIDIGGMPFKKAAENIERLAAEVAPVIRKETGKSSE
;
A
#
# COMPACT_ATOMS: atom_id res chain seq x y z
N MET A 1 9.03 -8.67 10.00
CA MET A 1 9.20 -8.61 8.52
C MET A 1 8.50 -7.38 7.99
N ALA A 2 9.08 -6.66 7.02
CA ALA A 2 8.39 -5.65 6.24
C ALA A 2 8.18 -6.20 4.82
N LEU A 3 6.93 -6.21 4.37
CA LEU A 3 6.51 -6.71 3.06
C LEU A 3 6.15 -5.52 2.17
N ALA A 4 6.90 -5.32 1.08
CA ALA A 4 6.59 -4.33 0.07
C ALA A 4 5.77 -4.99 -1.05
N VAL A 5 4.49 -4.64 -1.16
CA VAL A 5 3.61 -5.07 -2.24
C VAL A 5 3.24 -3.84 -3.06
N LEU A 6 3.98 -3.60 -4.14
CA LEU A 6 3.90 -2.35 -4.91
C LEU A 6 2.93 -2.46 -6.10
N SER A 7 2.58 -3.67 -6.51
CA SER A 7 1.66 -3.93 -7.64
C SER A 7 1.09 -5.35 -7.58
N GLY A 8 0.13 -5.63 -8.43
CA GLY A 8 -0.47 -6.96 -8.59
C GLY A 8 -1.42 -7.38 -7.48
N ASP A 9 -1.71 -8.67 -7.43
CA ASP A 9 -2.58 -9.29 -6.42
C ASP A 9 -1.79 -9.52 -5.13
N PRO A 10 -2.19 -8.91 -3.98
CA PRO A 10 -1.54 -9.11 -2.70
C PRO A 10 -1.56 -10.58 -2.23
N MET A 11 -2.54 -11.38 -2.65
CA MET A 11 -2.63 -12.81 -2.32
C MET A 11 -1.36 -13.57 -2.72
N SER A 12 -0.69 -13.17 -3.80
CA SER A 12 0.55 -13.79 -4.27
C SER A 12 1.69 -13.73 -3.24
N SER A 13 1.64 -12.77 -2.31
CA SER A 13 2.63 -12.59 -1.25
C SER A 13 2.33 -13.37 0.03
N LYS A 14 1.13 -13.97 0.16
CA LYS A 14 0.73 -14.72 1.35
C LYS A 14 1.67 -15.88 1.67
N PRO A 15 2.13 -16.71 0.73
CA PRO A 15 3.06 -17.79 1.02
C PRO A 15 4.38 -17.32 1.66
N LEU A 16 4.85 -16.11 1.33
CA LEU A 16 6.05 -15.54 1.93
C LEU A 16 5.84 -15.19 3.41
N VAL A 17 4.68 -14.61 3.74
CA VAL A 17 4.30 -14.31 5.14
C VAL A 17 4.15 -15.58 5.95
N ASP A 18 3.51 -16.60 5.39
CA ASP A 18 3.31 -17.90 6.04
C ASP A 18 4.66 -18.57 6.33
N LYS A 19 5.59 -18.58 5.35
CA LYS A 19 6.95 -19.10 5.55
C LYS A 19 7.76 -18.34 6.59
N TYR A 20 7.64 -17.01 6.62
CA TYR A 20 8.27 -16.19 7.66
C TYR A 20 7.81 -16.60 9.06
N ARG A 21 6.50 -16.75 9.25
CA ARG A 21 5.93 -17.20 10.54
C ARG A 21 6.35 -18.61 10.91
N GLU A 22 6.30 -19.53 9.96
CA GLU A 22 6.74 -20.91 10.16
C GLU A 22 8.22 -20.98 10.60
N ALA A 23 9.10 -20.26 9.90
CA ALA A 23 10.53 -20.23 10.22
C ALA A 23 10.79 -19.61 11.60
N ALA A 24 10.09 -18.52 11.94
CA ALA A 24 10.21 -17.88 13.24
C ALA A 24 9.73 -18.83 14.38
N PHE A 25 8.62 -19.52 14.18
CA PHE A 25 8.11 -20.49 15.13
C PHE A 25 9.11 -21.67 15.33
N LYS A 26 9.67 -22.23 14.25
CA LYS A 26 10.69 -23.28 14.31
C LYS A 26 11.97 -22.84 15.03
N ALA A 27 12.30 -21.55 14.93
CA ALA A 27 13.44 -20.95 15.62
C ALA A 27 13.16 -20.59 17.09
N GLY A 28 11.96 -20.87 17.61
CA GLY A 28 11.58 -20.63 19.01
C GLY A 28 11.26 -19.17 19.32
N HIS A 29 10.99 -18.32 18.31
CA HIS A 29 10.54 -16.95 18.58
C HIS A 29 9.11 -16.94 19.10
N PRO A 30 8.83 -16.17 20.18
CA PRO A 30 7.47 -16.03 20.70
C PRO A 30 6.59 -15.27 19.70
N PRO A 31 5.30 -15.65 19.54
CA PRO A 31 4.40 -15.09 18.52
C PRO A 31 4.28 -13.55 18.56
N GLU A 32 4.33 -12.94 19.75
CA GLU A 32 4.28 -11.49 19.93
C GLU A 32 5.46 -10.74 19.31
N ASN A 33 6.58 -11.42 19.06
CA ASN A 33 7.76 -10.86 18.40
C ASN A 33 7.75 -11.07 16.89
N VAL A 34 6.87 -11.92 16.36
CA VAL A 34 6.78 -12.27 14.95
C VAL A 34 5.82 -11.30 14.25
N LYS A 35 6.28 -10.08 14.02
CA LYS A 35 5.47 -9.00 13.46
C LYS A 35 5.66 -8.85 11.96
N VAL A 36 4.56 -8.50 11.29
CA VAL A 36 4.53 -8.18 9.86
C VAL A 36 4.11 -6.72 9.69
N ALA A 37 4.84 -6.00 8.86
CA ALA A 37 4.44 -4.70 8.34
C ALA A 37 4.19 -4.82 6.83
N VAL A 38 3.24 -4.07 6.32
CA VAL A 38 2.99 -3.95 4.88
C VAL A 38 3.27 -2.52 4.44
N THR A 39 3.91 -2.35 3.31
CA THR A 39 4.12 -1.03 2.69
C THR A 39 3.67 -1.04 1.24
N GLY A 40 3.16 0.10 0.77
CA GLY A 40 2.76 0.31 -0.61
C GLY A 40 2.65 1.79 -0.97
N HIS A 41 2.67 2.07 -2.27
CA HIS A 41 2.41 3.41 -2.77
C HIS A 41 0.96 3.78 -2.49
N MET A 42 0.72 5.00 -2.00
CA MET A 42 -0.63 5.45 -1.63
C MET A 42 -0.92 6.85 -2.14
N PHE A 43 -2.17 7.03 -2.63
CA PHE A 43 -2.74 8.33 -2.93
C PHE A 43 -4.24 8.34 -2.68
N ILE A 44 -4.69 9.32 -1.91
CA ILE A 44 -6.10 9.49 -1.52
C ILE A 44 -6.66 10.77 -2.15
N SER A 45 -7.83 10.65 -2.81
CA SER A 45 -8.59 11.81 -3.28
C SER A 45 -10.06 11.70 -2.90
N LYS A 46 -10.91 12.60 -3.43
CA LYS A 46 -12.35 12.61 -3.14
C LYS A 46 -13.08 11.41 -3.74
N THR A 47 -12.66 10.99 -4.93
CA THR A 47 -13.21 9.80 -5.62
C THR A 47 -12.07 8.94 -6.15
N ASN A 48 -12.38 7.70 -6.52
CA ASN A 48 -11.41 6.77 -7.08
C ASN A 48 -10.87 7.28 -8.43
N GLU A 49 -11.75 7.78 -9.28
CA GLU A 49 -11.41 8.32 -10.60
C GLU A 49 -10.49 9.54 -10.48
N GLN A 50 -10.79 10.43 -9.53
CA GLN A 50 -9.96 11.60 -9.28
C GLN A 50 -8.59 11.19 -8.75
N ALA A 51 -8.50 10.22 -7.85
CA ALA A 51 -7.24 9.71 -7.34
C ALA A 51 -6.37 9.13 -8.45
N ILE A 52 -6.97 8.35 -9.36
CA ILE A 52 -6.28 7.79 -10.52
C ILE A 52 -5.72 8.91 -11.42
N GLN A 53 -6.55 9.90 -11.76
CA GLN A 53 -6.14 11.01 -12.62
C GLN A 53 -5.02 11.85 -12.00
N GLU A 54 -5.11 12.14 -10.70
CA GLU A 54 -4.15 13.00 -10.01
C GLU A 54 -2.82 12.29 -9.72
N PHE A 55 -2.84 10.97 -9.45
CA PHE A 55 -1.63 10.25 -9.06
C PHE A 55 -0.86 9.67 -10.23
N TYR A 56 -1.52 9.32 -11.34
CA TYR A 56 -0.88 8.71 -12.51
C TYR A 56 0.40 9.43 -12.96
N PRO A 57 0.46 10.77 -13.09
CA PRO A 57 1.67 11.45 -13.53
C PRO A 57 2.87 11.20 -12.62
N TYR A 58 2.67 11.18 -11.32
CA TYR A 58 3.74 10.95 -10.33
C TYR A 58 4.16 9.49 -10.30
N HIS A 59 3.20 8.58 -10.34
CA HIS A 59 3.46 7.15 -10.38
C HIS A 59 4.19 6.73 -11.66
N SER A 60 3.76 7.25 -12.81
CA SER A 60 4.43 7.03 -14.09
C SER A 60 5.86 7.58 -14.10
N ASN A 61 6.09 8.78 -13.55
CA ASN A 61 7.42 9.35 -13.43
C ASN A 61 8.34 8.49 -12.54
N TYR A 62 7.84 8.02 -11.40
CA TYR A 62 8.59 7.10 -10.53
C TYR A 62 9.00 5.83 -11.27
N TRP A 63 8.05 5.15 -11.93
CA TRP A 63 8.34 3.91 -12.63
C TRP A 63 9.22 4.11 -13.88
N SER A 64 9.12 5.25 -14.54
CA SER A 64 10.03 5.60 -15.65
C SER A 64 11.49 5.61 -15.18
N HIS A 65 11.77 6.15 -14.01
CA HIS A 65 13.11 6.12 -13.41
C HIS A 65 13.55 4.70 -13.01
N VAL A 66 12.66 3.93 -12.38
CA VAL A 66 12.94 2.54 -12.00
C VAL A 66 13.21 1.68 -13.23
N HIS A 67 12.37 1.79 -14.24
CA HIS A 67 12.51 1.06 -15.49
C HIS A 67 13.82 1.41 -16.20
N SER A 68 14.15 2.70 -16.31
CA SER A 68 15.42 3.16 -16.89
C SER A 68 16.64 2.57 -16.15
N TYR A 69 16.58 2.55 -14.82
CA TYR A 69 17.65 1.96 -14.01
C TYR A 69 17.84 0.45 -14.26
N HIS A 70 16.77 -0.27 -14.55
CA HIS A 70 16.78 -1.71 -14.84
C HIS A 70 16.88 -2.05 -16.32
N GLY A 71 17.03 -1.06 -17.22
CA GLY A 71 17.11 -1.28 -18.67
C GLY A 71 15.79 -1.75 -19.29
N ILE A 72 14.67 -1.43 -18.68
CA ILE A 72 13.33 -1.74 -19.18
C ILE A 72 12.83 -0.53 -19.97
N ASP A 73 12.56 -0.72 -21.26
CA ASP A 73 12.14 0.34 -22.20
C ASP A 73 10.62 0.34 -22.44
N GLU A 74 9.83 -0.11 -21.47
CA GLU A 74 8.38 -0.11 -21.55
C GLU A 74 7.81 0.96 -20.60
N PRO A 75 7.16 2.02 -21.13
CA PRO A 75 6.48 2.99 -20.29
C PRO A 75 5.25 2.39 -19.63
N LEU A 76 4.98 2.75 -18.39
CA LEU A 76 3.73 2.41 -17.73
C LEU A 76 2.58 3.16 -18.42
N THR A 77 1.66 2.44 -19.04
CA THR A 77 0.49 3.07 -19.68
C THR A 77 -0.54 3.50 -18.63
N LYS A 78 -1.44 4.40 -19.02
CA LYS A 78 -2.53 4.81 -18.13
C LYS A 78 -3.49 3.66 -17.86
N GLU A 79 -3.75 2.83 -18.84
CA GLU A 79 -4.59 1.64 -18.74
C GLU A 79 -4.01 0.62 -17.76
N ASP A 80 -2.68 0.42 -17.78
CA ASP A 80 -2.00 -0.45 -16.81
C ASP A 80 -2.11 0.10 -15.39
N PHE A 81 -1.97 1.41 -15.24
CA PHE A 81 -2.12 2.07 -13.95
C PHE A 81 -3.56 2.00 -13.42
N GLU A 82 -4.56 2.22 -14.27
CA GLU A 82 -5.98 2.07 -13.90
C GLU A 82 -6.27 0.64 -13.44
N ARG A 83 -5.78 -0.36 -14.16
CA ARG A 83 -5.87 -1.78 -13.78
C ARG A 83 -5.19 -2.05 -12.44
N ALA A 84 -3.97 -1.53 -12.25
CA ALA A 84 -3.21 -1.68 -11.00
C ALA A 84 -3.84 -0.94 -9.82
N SER A 85 -4.70 0.05 -10.06
CA SER A 85 -5.45 0.80 -9.04
C SER A 85 -6.77 0.11 -8.64
N GLY A 86 -7.13 -1.01 -9.28
CA GLY A 86 -8.34 -1.77 -9.02
C GLY A 86 -8.51 -2.16 -7.54
N LYS A 87 -9.72 -2.51 -7.14
CA LYS A 87 -10.09 -2.75 -5.73
C LYS A 87 -9.28 -3.88 -5.07
N GLU A 88 -8.97 -4.94 -5.81
CA GLU A 88 -8.31 -6.16 -5.30
C GLU A 88 -6.78 -6.14 -5.52
N THR A 89 -6.23 -5.01 -5.95
CA THR A 89 -4.80 -4.89 -6.20
C THR A 89 -4.04 -4.27 -5.03
N ALA A 90 -2.71 -4.41 -5.05
CA ALA A 90 -1.85 -3.93 -3.97
C ALA A 90 -1.64 -2.41 -3.95
N LEU A 91 -1.88 -1.71 -5.07
CA LEU A 91 -1.68 -0.26 -5.17
C LEU A 91 -2.80 0.50 -4.44
N PHE A 92 -2.45 1.30 -3.43
CA PHE A 92 -3.40 2.02 -2.58
C PHE A 92 -3.78 3.39 -3.19
N VAL A 93 -4.56 3.39 -4.26
CA VAL A 93 -5.03 4.60 -4.94
C VAL A 93 -6.55 4.61 -4.95
N GLY A 94 -7.17 5.71 -4.48
CA GLY A 94 -8.62 5.80 -4.45
C GLY A 94 -9.17 6.82 -3.45
N SER A 95 -10.45 6.71 -3.17
CA SER A 95 -11.12 7.40 -2.07
C SER A 95 -10.68 6.81 -0.72
N SER A 96 -10.91 7.56 0.37
CA SER A 96 -10.63 7.08 1.72
C SER A 96 -11.30 5.74 2.01
N GLN A 97 -12.53 5.53 1.53
CA GLN A 97 -13.25 4.27 1.68
C GLN A 97 -12.55 3.12 0.95
N GLN A 98 -12.12 3.33 -0.30
CA GLN A 98 -11.38 2.30 -1.04
C GLN A 98 -10.05 1.96 -0.37
N ILE A 99 -9.34 2.95 0.18
CA ILE A 99 -8.09 2.72 0.89
C ILE A 99 -8.33 1.88 2.16
N ILE A 100 -9.38 2.18 2.91
CA ILE A 100 -9.79 1.38 4.09
C ILE A 100 -10.03 -0.07 3.68
N GLU A 101 -10.85 -0.31 2.65
CA GLU A 101 -11.16 -1.66 2.16
C GLU A 101 -9.89 -2.43 1.75
N LYS A 102 -8.96 -1.78 1.03
CA LYS A 102 -7.68 -2.39 0.62
C LYS A 102 -6.78 -2.72 1.81
N ILE A 103 -6.67 -1.83 2.80
CA ILE A 103 -5.87 -2.10 4.00
C ILE A 103 -6.48 -3.25 4.79
N MET A 104 -7.80 -3.28 4.96
CA MET A 104 -8.50 -4.35 5.68
C MET A 104 -8.38 -5.68 4.94
N HIS A 105 -8.53 -5.71 3.61
CA HIS A 105 -8.29 -6.92 2.82
C HIS A 105 -6.89 -7.48 3.03
N GLN A 106 -5.85 -6.63 2.96
CA GLN A 106 -4.48 -7.07 3.24
C GLN A 106 -4.27 -7.44 4.71
N TYR A 107 -5.00 -6.83 5.64
CA TYR A 107 -4.99 -7.23 7.05
C TYR A 107 -5.56 -8.65 7.24
N GLU A 108 -6.64 -9.00 6.57
CA GLU A 108 -7.20 -10.36 6.56
C GLU A 108 -6.21 -11.38 5.98
N LEU A 109 -5.51 -11.02 4.90
CA LEU A 109 -4.51 -11.89 4.27
C LEU A 109 -3.26 -12.12 5.12
N PHE A 110 -2.75 -11.06 5.72
CA PHE A 110 -1.40 -11.07 6.31
C PHE A 110 -1.40 -10.96 7.84
N GLY A 111 -2.50 -10.51 8.46
CA GLY A 111 -2.53 -10.21 9.90
C GLY A 111 -1.42 -9.24 10.31
N HIS A 112 -1.13 -8.23 9.49
CA HIS A 112 -0.06 -7.28 9.74
C HIS A 112 -0.40 -6.33 10.90
N GLN A 113 0.62 -5.89 11.64
CA GLN A 113 0.47 -4.98 12.77
C GLN A 113 0.76 -3.53 12.40
N ARG A 114 1.37 -3.29 11.24
CA ARG A 114 1.73 -1.95 10.77
C ARG A 114 1.50 -1.82 9.27
N PHE A 115 0.90 -0.72 8.87
CA PHE A 115 0.83 -0.27 7.50
C PHE A 115 1.70 0.98 7.32
N LEU A 116 2.53 1.01 6.26
CA LEU A 116 3.41 2.12 5.92
C LEU A 116 3.02 2.63 4.53
N ALA A 117 2.44 3.81 4.49
CA ALA A 117 2.09 4.47 3.24
C ALA A 117 3.30 5.21 2.67
N GLN A 118 3.68 4.89 1.45
CA GLN A 118 4.67 5.64 0.68
C GLN A 118 3.91 6.64 -0.21
N ILE A 119 3.99 7.92 0.14
CA ILE A 119 3.13 8.97 -0.43
C ILE A 119 3.89 9.87 -1.41
N ASP A 120 5.14 10.20 -1.13
CA ASP A 120 5.94 11.25 -1.77
C ASP A 120 6.77 10.78 -2.98
N ILE A 121 6.20 9.97 -3.85
CA ILE A 121 6.91 9.43 -5.02
C ILE A 121 6.76 10.29 -6.27
N GLY A 122 7.70 10.14 -7.21
CA GLY A 122 7.61 10.68 -8.57
C GLY A 122 7.63 12.19 -8.68
N GLY A 123 8.20 12.89 -7.71
CA GLY A 123 8.28 14.36 -7.72
C GLY A 123 6.96 15.04 -7.32
N MET A 124 6.12 14.37 -6.53
CA MET A 124 4.89 14.95 -6.02
C MET A 124 5.18 16.21 -5.20
N PRO A 125 4.45 17.34 -5.43
CA PRO A 125 4.58 18.54 -4.62
C PRO A 125 4.26 18.27 -3.15
N PHE A 126 5.05 18.84 -2.24
CA PHE A 126 4.88 18.70 -0.78
C PHE A 126 3.46 18.96 -0.31
N LYS A 127 2.78 19.97 -0.89
CA LYS A 127 1.37 20.29 -0.55
C LYS A 127 0.45 19.07 -0.78
N LYS A 128 0.60 18.37 -1.91
CA LYS A 128 -0.20 17.16 -2.20
C LYS A 128 0.15 16.01 -1.26
N ALA A 129 1.42 15.83 -0.95
CA ALA A 129 1.84 14.82 0.03
C ALA A 129 1.27 15.11 1.42
N ALA A 130 1.31 16.37 1.88
CA ALA A 130 0.72 16.78 3.15
C ALA A 130 -0.80 16.54 3.19
N GLU A 131 -1.54 16.91 2.15
CA GLU A 131 -2.98 16.65 2.04
C GLU A 131 -3.31 15.14 2.13
N ASN A 132 -2.46 14.28 1.55
CA ASN A 132 -2.61 12.83 1.65
C ASN A 132 -2.35 12.30 3.06
N ILE A 133 -1.35 12.85 3.75
CA ILE A 133 -1.06 12.50 5.15
C ILE A 133 -2.23 12.91 6.06
N GLU A 134 -2.78 14.12 5.86
CA GLU A 134 -3.94 14.60 6.61
C GLU A 134 -5.16 13.70 6.40
N ARG A 135 -5.46 13.31 5.14
CA ARG A 135 -6.56 12.38 4.85
C ARG A 135 -6.33 11.01 5.46
N LEU A 136 -5.12 10.46 5.35
CA LEU A 136 -4.78 9.18 5.99
C LEU A 136 -5.03 9.25 7.50
N ALA A 137 -4.57 10.32 8.15
CA ALA A 137 -4.68 10.48 9.61
C ALA A 137 -6.12 10.71 10.07
N ALA A 138 -6.91 11.50 9.33
CA ALA A 138 -8.25 11.92 9.75
C ALA A 138 -9.36 10.96 9.29
N GLU A 139 -9.23 10.37 8.10
CA GLU A 139 -10.32 9.64 7.46
C GLU A 139 -10.09 8.11 7.46
N VAL A 140 -8.84 7.65 7.38
CA VAL A 140 -8.51 6.21 7.23
C VAL A 140 -8.04 5.58 8.54
N ALA A 141 -7.02 6.14 9.18
CA ALA A 141 -6.39 5.53 10.33
C ALA A 141 -7.34 5.29 11.53
N PRO A 142 -8.29 6.19 11.87
CA PRO A 142 -9.24 5.95 12.94
C PRO A 142 -10.14 4.74 12.68
N VAL A 143 -10.59 4.57 11.43
CA VAL A 143 -11.45 3.43 11.05
C VAL A 143 -10.67 2.12 11.16
N ILE A 144 -9.45 2.07 10.58
CA ILE A 144 -8.59 0.87 10.66
C ILE A 144 -8.30 0.48 12.11
N ARG A 145 -7.97 1.44 12.97
CA ARG A 145 -7.72 1.18 14.40
C ARG A 145 -8.94 0.60 15.11
N LYS A 146 -10.13 1.15 14.84
CA LYS A 146 -11.39 0.65 15.39
C LYS A 146 -11.66 -0.77 14.95
N GLU A 147 -11.58 -1.06 13.65
CA GLU A 147 -11.89 -2.37 13.08
C GLU A 147 -10.87 -3.45 13.51
N THR A 148 -9.62 -3.08 13.76
CA THR A 148 -8.56 -4.02 14.18
C THR A 148 -8.43 -4.13 15.72
N GLY A 149 -9.27 -3.44 16.50
CA GLY A 149 -9.22 -3.44 17.97
C GLY A 149 -7.97 -2.75 18.56
N LYS A 150 -7.27 -1.95 17.77
CA LYS A 150 -6.07 -1.21 18.18
C LYS A 150 -6.47 0.22 18.54
N SER A 151 -6.66 0.49 19.84
CA SER A 151 -6.80 1.86 20.35
C SER A 151 -5.51 2.66 20.07
N SER A 152 -5.64 3.99 19.90
CA SER A 152 -4.50 4.91 19.83
C SER A 152 -3.77 4.88 21.17
N GLU A 153 -2.55 4.40 21.19
CA GLU A 153 -1.60 4.71 22.25
C GLU A 153 -1.03 6.11 22.02
#